data_c12c4a12b57966b898f1d42b8799ee96
#
_entry.id   c12c4a12b57966b898f1d42b8799ee96
#
_cell.length_a   1.000
_cell.length_b   1.000
_cell.length_c   1.000
_cell.angle_alpha   90.00
_cell.angle_beta   90.00
_cell.angle_gamma   90.00
#
_symmetry.space_group_name_H-M   'P 1'
#
loop_
_entity.id
_entity.type
_entity.pdbx_description
1 polymer ?
#
loop_
_entity_poly.entity_id
_entity_poly.type
_entity_poly.pdbx_seq_one_letter_code
_entity_poly.pdbx_strand_id
1 'polypeptide(L)'
;MNDGLGLLPLIKAADPRARVLLLSSRPRPGHVRRAIQGGVDGFQPTDLPSERLIAVIREIHAGGRVIDPQLAIDAMMHGESPLTARETEVLLVAAAGRSAPEVARLLHLSPGVVRNYLSAASAKLGATNRAEAIRTASAKGWI
;
A
#
# COMPACT_ATOMS: atom_id res chain seq x y z
N MET A 1 -8.85 9.05 2.09
CA MET A 1 -7.50 9.62 1.93
C MET A 1 -6.96 9.16 0.58
N ASN A 2 -6.75 10.10 -0.33
CA ASN A 2 -6.16 9.77 -1.63
C ASN A 2 -4.69 9.39 -1.39
N ASP A 3 -4.44 8.10 -1.41
CA ASP A 3 -3.10 7.55 -1.40
C ASP A 3 -2.47 7.79 -2.78
N GLY A 4 -1.34 8.50 -2.84
CA GLY A 4 -0.62 8.74 -4.09
C GLY A 4 -0.30 7.46 -4.87
N LEU A 5 -0.25 6.31 -4.19
CA LEU A 5 -0.15 4.98 -4.81
C LEU A 5 -1.32 4.66 -5.74
N GLY A 6 -2.54 5.07 -5.38
CA GLY A 6 -3.73 4.87 -6.22
C GLY A 6 -3.71 5.69 -7.50
N LEU A 7 -2.95 6.79 -7.53
CA LEU A 7 -2.79 7.62 -8.71
C LEU A 7 -1.72 7.10 -9.69
N LEU A 8 -0.78 6.30 -9.22
CA LEU A 8 0.35 5.83 -10.04
C LEU A 8 -0.09 5.11 -11.32
N PRO A 9 -1.03 4.15 -11.30
CA PRO A 9 -1.52 3.50 -12.51
C PRO A 9 -2.19 4.50 -13.47
N LEU A 10 -2.93 5.48 -12.95
CA LEU A 10 -3.61 6.48 -13.75
C LEU A 10 -2.61 7.40 -14.45
N ILE A 11 -1.56 7.85 -13.75
CA ILE A 11 -0.50 8.67 -14.32
C ILE A 11 0.23 7.90 -15.43
N LYS A 12 0.62 6.66 -15.16
CA LYS A 12 1.33 5.82 -16.14
C LYS A 12 0.47 5.44 -17.35
N ALA A 13 -0.84 5.33 -17.18
CA ALA A 13 -1.77 5.11 -18.29
C ALA A 13 -1.95 6.37 -19.14
N ALA A 14 -1.99 7.55 -18.53
CA ALA A 14 -2.11 8.83 -19.23
C ALA A 14 -0.83 9.21 -19.98
N ASP A 15 0.32 9.00 -19.36
CA ASP A 15 1.64 9.18 -19.99
C ASP A 15 2.63 8.12 -19.47
N PRO A 16 2.91 7.07 -20.26
CA PRO A 16 3.87 6.03 -19.87
C PRO A 16 5.29 6.56 -19.63
N ARG A 17 5.64 7.73 -20.15
CA ARG A 17 6.95 8.36 -19.96
C ARG A 17 7.02 9.29 -18.75
N ALA A 18 5.90 9.54 -18.09
CA ALA A 18 5.88 10.35 -16.88
C ALA A 18 6.80 9.75 -15.81
N ARG A 19 7.67 10.58 -15.25
CA ARG A 19 8.53 10.22 -14.13
C ARG A 19 7.81 10.52 -12.83
N VAL A 20 7.73 9.55 -11.93
CA VAL A 20 6.97 9.66 -10.69
C VAL A 20 7.87 9.48 -9.48
N LEU A 21 7.93 10.49 -8.64
CA LEU A 21 8.52 10.44 -7.31
C LEU A 21 7.41 10.44 -6.26
N LEU A 22 7.36 9.42 -5.43
CA LEU A 22 6.49 9.36 -4.27
C LEU A 22 7.24 9.80 -3.01
N LEU A 23 6.59 10.66 -2.24
CA LEU A 23 7.06 11.08 -0.92
C LEU A 23 6.09 10.59 0.14
N SER A 24 6.59 10.03 1.22
CA SER A 24 5.78 9.52 2.32
C SER A 24 6.34 9.94 3.67
N SER A 25 5.47 10.46 4.55
CA SER A 25 5.83 10.74 5.95
C SER A 25 5.86 9.46 6.80
N ARG A 26 5.20 8.41 6.34
CA ARG A 26 5.14 7.10 7.02
C ARG A 26 5.29 5.98 5.98
N PRO A 27 6.49 5.80 5.42
CA PRO A 27 6.73 4.72 4.47
C PRO A 27 6.51 3.36 5.17
N ARG A 28 5.66 2.53 4.56
CA ARG A 28 5.38 1.17 5.04
C ARG A 28 5.86 0.17 3.99
N PRO A 29 6.40 -1.00 4.39
CA PRO A 29 6.97 -1.97 3.46
C PRO A 29 6.06 -2.33 2.29
N GLY A 30 4.78 -2.60 2.55
CA GLY A 30 3.80 -2.92 1.51
C GLY A 30 3.52 -1.77 0.55
N HIS A 31 3.54 -0.52 1.02
CA HIS A 31 3.39 0.66 0.16
C HIS A 31 4.59 0.82 -0.77
N VAL A 32 5.80 0.69 -0.23
CA VAL A 32 7.04 0.77 -1.02
C VAL A 32 7.07 -0.35 -2.06
N ARG A 33 6.72 -1.58 -1.68
CA ARG A 33 6.65 -2.72 -2.60
C ARG A 33 5.66 -2.46 -3.74
N ARG A 34 4.44 -2.01 -3.45
CA ARG A 34 3.43 -1.68 -4.47
C ARG A 34 3.88 -0.54 -5.38
N ALA A 35 4.55 0.47 -4.84
CA ALA A 35 5.11 1.57 -5.64
C ALA A 35 6.16 1.06 -6.63
N ILE A 36 7.08 0.22 -6.17
CA ILE A 36 8.12 -0.39 -7.02
C ILE A 36 7.49 -1.25 -8.12
N GLN A 37 6.52 -2.09 -7.77
CA GLN A 37 5.79 -2.93 -8.73
C GLN A 37 4.98 -2.10 -9.73
N GLY A 38 4.45 -0.96 -9.30
CA GLY A 38 3.73 0.00 -10.15
C GLY A 38 4.62 0.85 -11.05
N GLY A 39 5.95 0.67 -10.99
CA GLY A 39 6.88 1.37 -11.86
C GLY A 39 7.21 2.79 -11.43
N VAL A 40 7.18 3.08 -10.13
CA VAL A 40 7.64 4.36 -9.60
C VAL A 40 9.13 4.59 -9.91
N ASP A 41 9.50 5.82 -10.22
CA ASP A 41 10.89 6.18 -10.52
C ASP A 41 11.65 6.60 -9.25
N GLY A 42 10.95 7.04 -8.21
CA GLY A 42 11.52 7.34 -6.92
C GLY A 42 10.55 7.15 -5.77
N PHE A 43 11.09 6.79 -4.61
CA PHE A 43 10.36 6.73 -3.35
C PHE A 43 11.27 7.21 -2.22
N GLN A 44 10.87 8.29 -1.56
CA GLN A 44 11.66 8.92 -0.52
C GLN A 44 10.79 9.30 0.69
N PRO A 45 11.38 9.41 1.89
CA PRO A 45 10.69 10.00 3.03
C PRO A 45 10.51 11.51 2.85
N THR A 46 9.48 12.10 3.50
CA THR A 46 9.20 13.54 3.40
C THR A 46 10.15 14.43 4.18
N ASP A 47 10.91 13.88 5.12
CA ASP A 47 11.91 14.60 5.94
C ASP A 47 13.27 14.74 5.26
N LEU A 48 13.32 14.46 3.96
CA LEU A 48 14.53 14.59 3.15
C LEU A 48 14.99 16.07 3.08
N PRO A 49 16.28 16.38 3.29
CA PRO A 49 16.80 17.73 3.09
C PRO A 49 16.56 18.24 1.68
N SER A 50 16.33 19.55 1.53
CA SER A 50 15.98 20.16 0.24
C SER A 50 16.99 19.90 -0.85
N GLU A 51 18.30 19.98 -0.53
CA GLU A 51 19.38 19.71 -1.46
C GLU A 51 19.34 18.25 -1.95
N ARG A 52 19.03 17.32 -1.05
CA ARG A 52 18.91 15.91 -1.40
C ARG A 52 17.68 15.66 -2.28
N LEU A 53 16.54 16.30 -1.98
CA LEU A 53 15.34 16.22 -2.80
C LEU A 53 15.59 16.73 -4.22
N ILE A 54 16.27 17.86 -4.37
CA ILE A 54 16.65 18.41 -5.67
C ILE A 54 17.52 17.43 -6.45
N ALA A 55 18.52 16.81 -5.79
CA ALA A 55 19.39 15.82 -6.40
C ALA A 55 18.61 14.59 -6.88
N VAL A 56 17.66 14.10 -6.08
CA VAL A 56 16.77 12.98 -6.43
C VAL A 56 15.91 13.31 -7.65
N ILE A 57 15.31 14.50 -7.68
CA ILE A 57 14.48 14.96 -8.80
C ILE A 57 15.31 15.02 -10.09
N ARG A 58 16.51 15.56 -10.03
CA ARG A 58 17.41 15.65 -11.19
C ARG A 58 17.82 14.28 -11.70
N GLU A 59 18.14 13.34 -10.80
CA GLU A 59 18.52 11.98 -11.17
C GLU A 59 17.34 11.24 -11.84
N ILE A 60 16.14 11.37 -11.31
CA ILE A 60 14.92 10.80 -11.90
C ILE A 60 14.63 11.43 -13.26
N HIS A 61 14.77 12.75 -13.39
CA HIS A 61 14.58 13.45 -14.66
C HIS A 61 15.59 13.00 -15.73
N ALA A 62 16.81 12.68 -15.33
CA ALA A 62 17.84 12.11 -16.21
C ALA A 62 17.64 10.65 -16.57
N GLY A 63 16.57 10.01 -16.08
CA GLY A 63 16.23 8.62 -16.39
C GLY A 63 16.62 7.60 -15.33
N GLY A 64 17.18 8.03 -14.19
CA GLY A 64 17.51 7.17 -13.06
C GLY A 64 16.31 6.75 -12.23
N ARG A 65 16.54 5.79 -11.33
CA ARG A 65 15.59 5.38 -10.29
C ARG A 65 16.25 5.56 -8.92
N VAL A 66 15.53 6.21 -8.01
CA VAL A 66 16.06 6.56 -6.68
C VAL A 66 15.06 6.12 -5.61
N ILE A 67 15.26 4.92 -5.09
CA ILE A 67 14.55 4.39 -3.94
C ILE A 67 15.48 4.48 -2.73
N ASP A 68 14.99 5.00 -1.60
CA ASP A 68 15.76 4.95 -0.37
C ASP A 68 16.18 3.51 -0.07
N PRO A 69 17.49 3.22 0.14
CA PRO A 69 17.97 1.84 0.28
C PRO A 69 17.34 1.08 1.44
N GLN A 70 17.13 1.74 2.58
CA GLN A 70 16.51 1.11 3.74
C GLN A 70 15.05 0.76 3.47
N LEU A 71 14.31 1.65 2.82
CA LEU A 71 12.93 1.39 2.43
C LEU A 71 12.83 0.24 1.42
N ALA A 72 13.76 0.13 0.50
CA ALA A 72 13.82 -0.97 -0.46
C ALA A 72 14.07 -2.31 0.23
N ILE A 73 15.00 -2.37 1.18
CA ILE A 73 15.30 -3.57 1.97
C ILE A 73 14.08 -3.98 2.79
N ASP A 74 13.45 -3.04 3.50
CA ASP A 74 12.27 -3.30 4.32
C ASP A 74 11.09 -3.83 3.46
N ALA A 75 10.94 -3.27 2.25
CA ALA A 75 9.94 -3.73 1.30
C ALA A 75 10.18 -5.18 0.82
N MET A 76 11.44 -5.55 0.61
CA MET A 76 11.80 -6.93 0.24
C MET A 76 11.56 -7.91 1.38
N MET A 77 11.89 -7.53 2.62
CA MET A 77 11.80 -8.42 3.78
C MET A 77 10.38 -8.55 4.32
N HIS A 78 9.57 -7.50 4.24
CA HIS A 78 8.29 -7.40 4.94
C HIS A 78 7.13 -6.89 4.08
N GLY A 79 7.35 -6.59 2.80
CA GLY A 79 6.35 -5.96 1.93
C GLY A 79 5.33 -6.92 1.34
N GLU A 80 5.56 -8.23 1.37
CA GLU A 80 4.63 -9.21 0.80
C GLU A 80 3.49 -9.51 1.76
N SER A 81 2.25 -9.37 1.25
CA SER A 81 1.06 -9.66 2.01
C SER A 81 0.71 -11.15 1.96
N PRO A 82 0.37 -11.78 3.09
CA PRO A 82 -0.14 -13.15 3.11
C PRO A 82 -1.62 -13.24 2.66
N LEU A 83 -2.27 -12.08 2.48
CA LEU A 83 -3.69 -12.00 2.15
C LEU A 83 -3.92 -12.17 0.65
N THR A 84 -5.01 -12.84 0.29
CA THR A 84 -5.51 -12.83 -1.08
C THR A 84 -6.07 -11.45 -1.45
N ALA A 85 -6.24 -11.18 -2.74
CA ALA A 85 -6.84 -9.93 -3.20
C ALA A 85 -8.23 -9.69 -2.59
N ARG A 86 -9.04 -10.75 -2.46
CA ARG A 86 -10.39 -10.65 -1.90
C ARG A 86 -10.39 -10.42 -0.38
N GLU A 87 -9.49 -11.08 0.33
CA GLU A 87 -9.28 -10.82 1.77
C GLU A 87 -8.82 -9.39 2.02
N THR A 88 -7.91 -8.89 1.20
CA THR A 88 -7.42 -7.50 1.26
C THR A 88 -8.56 -6.52 1.03
N GLU A 89 -9.38 -6.73 0.02
CA GLU A 89 -10.52 -5.88 -0.32
C GLU A 89 -11.56 -5.84 0.83
N VAL A 90 -11.92 -7.01 1.36
CA VAL A 90 -12.85 -7.10 2.49
C VAL A 90 -12.29 -6.40 3.73
N LEU A 91 -11.02 -6.63 4.05
CA LEU A 91 -10.37 -6.03 5.22
C LEU A 91 -10.23 -4.51 5.08
N LEU A 92 -9.93 -4.02 3.88
CA LEU A 92 -9.83 -2.59 3.59
C LEU A 92 -11.17 -1.87 3.80
N VAL A 93 -12.27 -2.43 3.26
CA VAL A 93 -13.61 -1.85 3.45
C VAL A 93 -14.02 -1.90 4.92
N ALA A 94 -13.67 -3.00 5.60
CA ALA A 94 -13.92 -3.16 7.04
C ALA A 94 -13.12 -2.17 7.90
N ALA A 95 -11.93 -1.77 7.47
CA ALA A 95 -11.07 -0.81 8.17
C ALA A 95 -11.68 0.60 8.25
N ALA A 96 -12.64 0.93 7.38
CA ALA A 96 -13.41 2.16 7.45
C ALA A 96 -14.49 2.17 8.55
N GLY A 97 -14.46 1.22 9.48
CA GLY A 97 -15.41 1.13 10.60
C GLY A 97 -16.76 0.50 10.23
N ARG A 98 -16.86 -0.16 9.08
CA ARG A 98 -18.11 -0.75 8.59
C ARG A 98 -18.39 -2.12 9.22
N SER A 99 -19.64 -2.38 9.51
CA SER A 99 -20.13 -3.70 9.95
C SER A 99 -20.07 -4.74 8.84
N ALA A 100 -20.09 -6.02 9.18
CA ALA A 100 -20.09 -7.09 8.18
C ALA A 100 -21.27 -7.00 7.18
N PRO A 101 -22.52 -6.65 7.58
CA PRO A 101 -23.61 -6.39 6.64
C PRO A 101 -23.34 -5.23 5.68
N GLU A 102 -22.71 -4.15 6.16
CA GLU A 102 -22.35 -3.00 5.32
C GLU A 102 -21.26 -3.34 4.30
N VAL A 103 -20.22 -4.08 4.73
CA VAL A 103 -19.17 -4.60 3.84
C VAL A 103 -19.80 -5.51 2.78
N ALA A 104 -20.68 -6.42 3.19
CA ALA A 104 -21.38 -7.34 2.30
C ALA A 104 -22.16 -6.61 1.21
N ARG A 105 -22.90 -5.58 1.58
CA ARG A 105 -23.66 -4.74 0.63
C ARG A 105 -22.73 -4.03 -0.36
N LEU A 106 -21.65 -3.45 0.11
CA LEU A 106 -20.71 -2.70 -0.74
C LEU A 106 -19.94 -3.60 -1.72
N LEU A 107 -19.62 -4.82 -1.31
CA LEU A 107 -18.85 -5.76 -2.12
C LEU A 107 -19.72 -6.80 -2.85
N HIS A 108 -21.05 -6.66 -2.77
CA HIS A 108 -22.02 -7.61 -3.34
C HIS A 108 -21.80 -9.05 -2.85
N LEU A 109 -21.59 -9.20 -1.55
CA LEU A 109 -21.38 -10.47 -0.85
C LEU A 109 -22.49 -10.71 0.17
N SER A 110 -22.58 -11.94 0.69
CA SER A 110 -23.38 -12.19 1.90
C SER A 110 -22.60 -11.84 3.17
N PRO A 111 -23.28 -11.47 4.28
CA PRO A 111 -22.61 -11.23 5.56
C PRO A 111 -21.82 -12.44 6.06
N GLY A 112 -22.28 -13.66 5.79
CA GLY A 112 -21.58 -14.91 6.15
C GLY A 112 -20.25 -15.04 5.42
N VAL A 113 -20.22 -14.75 4.12
CA VAL A 113 -18.99 -14.75 3.30
C VAL A 113 -18.02 -13.70 3.79
N VAL A 114 -18.50 -12.49 4.11
CA VAL A 114 -17.64 -11.44 4.69
C VAL A 114 -17.01 -11.90 5.99
N ARG A 115 -17.77 -12.50 6.91
CA ARG A 115 -17.20 -13.05 8.15
C ARG A 115 -16.16 -14.12 7.90
N ASN A 116 -16.36 -14.98 6.91
CA ASN A 116 -15.37 -15.99 6.53
C ASN A 116 -14.07 -15.36 6.03
N TYR A 117 -14.13 -14.32 5.18
CA TYR A 117 -12.94 -13.60 4.72
C TYR A 117 -12.22 -12.89 5.87
N LEU A 118 -12.96 -12.25 6.79
CA LEU A 118 -12.37 -11.59 7.95
C LEU A 118 -11.69 -12.60 8.89
N SER A 119 -12.29 -13.77 9.10
CA SER A 119 -11.69 -14.85 9.89
C SER A 119 -10.43 -15.41 9.24
N ALA A 120 -10.45 -15.66 7.93
CA ALA A 120 -9.30 -16.14 7.20
C ALA A 120 -8.15 -15.12 7.21
N ALA A 121 -8.46 -13.85 7.00
CA ALA A 121 -7.46 -12.77 7.09
C ALA A 121 -6.85 -12.68 8.50
N SER A 122 -7.68 -12.74 9.55
CA SER A 122 -7.21 -12.72 10.93
C SER A 122 -6.26 -13.88 11.22
N ALA A 123 -6.61 -15.09 10.80
CA ALA A 123 -5.77 -16.28 10.97
C ALA A 123 -4.40 -16.12 10.26
N LYS A 124 -4.39 -15.64 9.02
CA LYS A 124 -3.15 -15.41 8.25
C LYS A 124 -2.26 -14.34 8.88
N LEU A 125 -2.85 -13.35 9.55
CA LEU A 125 -2.14 -12.27 10.21
C LEU A 125 -1.75 -12.59 11.66
N GLY A 126 -2.14 -13.77 12.17
CA GLY A 126 -1.94 -14.14 13.57
C GLY A 126 -2.71 -13.24 14.55
N ALA A 127 -3.81 -12.65 14.09
CA ALA A 127 -4.62 -11.72 14.86
C ALA A 127 -5.73 -12.45 15.61
N THR A 128 -6.01 -12.02 16.85
CA THR A 128 -7.07 -12.60 17.69
C THR A 128 -8.46 -12.08 17.36
N ASN A 129 -8.54 -10.92 16.69
CA ASN A 129 -9.80 -10.29 16.31
C ASN A 129 -9.62 -9.39 15.09
N ARG A 130 -10.75 -8.93 14.54
CA ARG A 130 -10.81 -8.04 13.37
C ARG A 130 -9.99 -6.75 13.55
N ALA A 131 -10.08 -6.12 14.71
CA ALA A 131 -9.38 -4.85 14.96
C ALA A 131 -7.86 -5.03 14.94
N GLU A 132 -7.38 -6.12 15.49
CA GLU A 132 -5.95 -6.49 15.45
C GLU A 132 -5.50 -6.81 14.02
N ALA A 133 -6.30 -7.55 13.25
CA ALA A 133 -6.02 -7.83 11.86
C ALA A 133 -5.88 -6.54 11.02
N ILE A 134 -6.79 -5.59 11.21
CA ILE A 134 -6.75 -4.27 10.56
C ILE A 134 -5.48 -3.51 10.96
N ARG A 135 -5.14 -3.46 12.25
CA ARG A 135 -3.93 -2.77 12.72
C ARG A 135 -2.67 -3.38 12.11
N THR A 136 -2.57 -4.69 12.12
CA THR A 136 -1.41 -5.42 11.57
C THR A 136 -1.26 -5.16 10.07
N ALA A 137 -2.33 -5.33 9.31
CA ALA A 137 -2.31 -5.11 7.86
C ALA A 137 -2.00 -3.65 7.50
N SER A 138 -2.57 -2.68 8.24
CA SER A 138 -2.30 -1.26 8.04
C SER A 138 -0.85 -0.89 8.39
N ALA A 139 -0.31 -1.43 9.48
CA ALA A 139 1.07 -1.17 9.89
C ALA A 139 2.10 -1.68 8.87
N LYS A 140 1.79 -2.78 8.19
CA LYS A 140 2.61 -3.35 7.11
C LYS A 140 2.37 -2.68 5.75
N GLY A 141 1.32 -1.88 5.60
CA GLY A 141 0.92 -1.27 4.33
C GLY A 141 0.27 -2.26 3.36
N TRP A 142 -0.32 -3.32 3.87
CA TRP A 142 -1.05 -4.31 3.07
C TRP A 142 -2.49 -3.86 2.77
N ILE A 143 -3.01 -2.96 3.61
CA ILE A 143 -4.26 -2.23 3.40
C ILE A 143 -4.08 -0.75 3.70
#